data_902c7dd02857620cc95b781b872abab5
#
_entry.id   902c7dd02857620cc95b781b872abab5
#
_cell.length_a   1.000
_cell.length_b   1.000
_cell.length_c   1.000
_cell.angle_alpha   90.00
_cell.angle_beta   90.00
_cell.angle_gamma   90.00
#
_symmetry.space_group_name_H-M   'P 1'
#
loop_
_entity.id
_entity.type
_entity.pdbx_description
1 polymer ?
#
loop_
_entity_poly.entity_id
_entity_poly.type
_entity_poly.pdbx_seq_one_letter_code
_entity_poly.pdbx_strand_id
1 'polypeptide(L)'
;MKVGFIGVGLIGGSMLKRLSKCGVECFVYDKNKSIMDLAIKENNATKLENFDSVDILLLALSPNNTLKFIEENHSKIGTKLVADVCGVKTCVKSIAEKYNINYCGLHPMAGREVGGYTNSKENLFNGANIVVTTKTPPQIIYEIIHLLGFGKVVYTTAEEHDKIISYTSQLCHIVSNTYAKNPQVYNCDGFTGGSFEDLTRVGKMDSELWTQLFDKNRENLISDINTIIVELQKYCDALKSNDNVALKNLIEEGSTILNNRTKN
;
A
#
# COMPACT_ATOMS: atom_id res chain seq x y z
N MET A 1 -25.08 -2.42 -7.91
CA MET A 1 -23.71 -1.88 -8.00
C MET A 1 -22.92 -2.77 -8.94
N LYS A 2 -22.27 -2.15 -9.94
CA LYS A 2 -21.43 -2.79 -10.94
C LYS A 2 -20.01 -2.27 -10.81
N VAL A 3 -19.05 -3.16 -10.56
CA VAL A 3 -17.66 -2.80 -10.27
C VAL A 3 -16.74 -3.34 -11.35
N GLY A 4 -15.98 -2.46 -12.00
CA GLY A 4 -14.96 -2.79 -12.98
C GLY A 4 -13.57 -2.86 -12.32
N PHE A 5 -12.89 -4.00 -12.45
CA PHE A 5 -11.53 -4.20 -11.96
C PHE A 5 -10.53 -4.07 -13.08
N ILE A 6 -9.56 -3.20 -12.93
CA ILE A 6 -8.40 -3.09 -13.79
C ILE A 6 -7.19 -3.62 -13.02
N GLY A 7 -6.77 -4.83 -13.36
CA GLY A 7 -5.76 -5.60 -12.64
C GLY A 7 -6.35 -6.48 -11.54
N VAL A 8 -6.05 -7.77 -11.62
CA VAL A 8 -6.50 -8.78 -10.65
C VAL A 8 -5.29 -9.53 -10.06
N GLY A 9 -4.31 -8.77 -9.57
CA GLY A 9 -3.23 -9.30 -8.75
C GLY A 9 -3.70 -9.71 -7.35
N LEU A 10 -2.82 -9.65 -6.36
CA LEU A 10 -3.17 -9.98 -4.96
C LEU A 10 -4.33 -9.12 -4.44
N ILE A 11 -4.24 -7.79 -4.53
CA ILE A 11 -5.23 -6.87 -3.97
C ILE A 11 -6.50 -6.88 -4.79
N GLY A 12 -6.42 -6.63 -6.11
CA GLY A 12 -7.60 -6.61 -6.99
C GLY A 12 -8.33 -7.95 -7.02
N GLY A 13 -7.59 -9.07 -7.04
CA GLY A 13 -8.17 -10.41 -6.94
C GLY A 13 -8.86 -10.69 -5.61
N SER A 14 -8.31 -10.20 -4.49
CA SER A 14 -8.94 -10.35 -3.17
C SER A 14 -10.22 -9.52 -3.06
N MET A 15 -10.23 -8.29 -3.60
CA MET A 15 -11.44 -7.46 -3.68
C MET A 15 -12.49 -8.13 -4.56
N LEU A 16 -12.10 -8.61 -5.75
CA LEU A 16 -12.99 -9.33 -6.67
C LEU A 16 -13.65 -10.53 -5.99
N LYS A 17 -12.87 -11.41 -5.36
CA LYS A 17 -13.38 -12.60 -4.65
C LYS A 17 -14.40 -12.22 -3.58
N ARG A 18 -14.11 -11.20 -2.80
CA ARG A 18 -15.01 -10.77 -1.73
C ARG A 18 -16.28 -10.13 -2.26
N LEU A 19 -16.18 -9.18 -3.20
CA LEU A 19 -17.35 -8.46 -3.72
C LEU A 19 -18.27 -9.38 -4.53
N SER A 20 -17.72 -10.29 -5.35
CA SER A 20 -18.51 -11.30 -6.06
C SER A 20 -19.31 -12.19 -5.11
N LYS A 21 -18.68 -12.64 -4.01
CA LYS A 21 -19.34 -13.44 -2.98
C LYS A 21 -20.47 -12.67 -2.27
N CYS A 22 -20.36 -11.35 -2.19
CA CYS A 22 -21.40 -10.46 -1.68
C CYS A 22 -22.51 -10.14 -2.70
N GLY A 23 -22.49 -10.75 -3.88
CA GLY A 23 -23.51 -10.55 -4.92
C GLY A 23 -23.33 -9.29 -5.77
N VAL A 24 -22.14 -8.67 -5.74
CA VAL A 24 -21.81 -7.51 -6.59
C VAL A 24 -21.54 -8.00 -8.02
N GLU A 25 -22.10 -7.34 -9.03
CA GLU A 25 -21.77 -7.60 -10.43
C GLU A 25 -20.35 -7.08 -10.71
N CYS A 26 -19.43 -7.99 -10.98
CA CYS A 26 -18.01 -7.69 -11.18
C CYS A 26 -17.61 -7.85 -12.64
N PHE A 27 -16.86 -6.87 -13.14
CA PHE A 27 -16.28 -6.86 -14.48
C PHE A 27 -14.77 -6.81 -14.36
N VAL A 28 -14.05 -7.57 -15.19
CA VAL A 28 -12.60 -7.77 -15.02
C VAL A 28 -11.86 -7.48 -16.31
N TYR A 29 -10.77 -6.72 -16.18
CA TYR A 29 -9.74 -6.60 -17.19
C TYR A 29 -8.36 -6.80 -16.54
N ASP A 30 -7.56 -7.67 -17.12
CA ASP A 30 -6.14 -7.82 -16.81
C ASP A 30 -5.35 -8.00 -18.13
N LYS A 31 -4.13 -7.46 -18.17
CA LYS A 31 -3.24 -7.64 -19.34
C LYS A 31 -2.83 -9.08 -19.56
N ASN A 32 -2.77 -9.87 -18.49
CA ASN A 32 -2.53 -11.30 -18.54
C ASN A 32 -3.86 -12.02 -18.78
N LYS A 33 -4.07 -12.43 -20.04
CA LYS A 33 -5.31 -13.10 -20.44
C LYS A 33 -5.63 -14.35 -19.64
N SER A 34 -4.62 -15.19 -19.34
CA SER A 34 -4.83 -16.43 -18.60
C SER A 34 -5.31 -16.15 -17.16
N ILE A 35 -4.74 -15.12 -16.52
CA ILE A 35 -5.17 -14.68 -15.18
C ILE A 35 -6.56 -14.07 -15.23
N MET A 36 -6.85 -13.25 -16.23
CA MET A 36 -8.18 -12.67 -16.42
C MET A 36 -9.25 -13.75 -16.59
N ASP A 37 -9.02 -14.71 -17.49
CA ASP A 37 -9.97 -15.81 -17.77
C ASP A 37 -10.20 -16.68 -16.51
N LEU A 38 -9.15 -16.94 -15.74
CA LEU A 38 -9.22 -17.66 -14.46
C LEU A 38 -10.06 -16.88 -13.43
N ALA A 39 -9.78 -15.58 -13.28
CA ALA A 39 -10.49 -14.70 -12.34
C ALA A 39 -11.99 -14.59 -12.70
N ILE A 40 -12.33 -14.47 -13.97
CA ILE A 40 -13.69 -14.45 -14.46
C ILE A 40 -14.41 -15.75 -14.12
N LYS A 41 -13.80 -16.88 -14.42
CA LYS A 41 -14.37 -18.22 -14.17
C LYS A 41 -14.62 -18.48 -12.68
N GLU A 42 -13.62 -18.19 -11.84
CA GLU A 42 -13.69 -18.46 -10.39
C GLU A 42 -14.70 -17.58 -9.64
N ASN A 43 -14.98 -16.37 -10.14
CA ASN A 43 -15.81 -15.40 -9.44
C ASN A 43 -17.15 -15.11 -10.17
N ASN A 44 -17.48 -15.87 -11.21
CA ASN A 44 -18.66 -15.62 -12.05
C ASN A 44 -18.75 -14.16 -12.51
N ALA A 45 -17.57 -13.57 -12.82
CA ALA A 45 -17.46 -12.20 -13.29
C ALA A 45 -17.61 -12.11 -14.82
N THR A 46 -17.70 -10.90 -15.33
CA THR A 46 -17.80 -10.62 -16.77
C THR A 46 -16.51 -9.95 -17.24
N LYS A 47 -16.10 -10.18 -18.49
CA LYS A 47 -15.01 -9.44 -19.10
C LYS A 47 -15.39 -7.96 -19.23
N LEU A 48 -14.53 -7.06 -18.76
CA LEU A 48 -14.73 -5.62 -18.91
C LEU A 48 -14.31 -5.19 -20.33
N GLU A 49 -15.28 -4.91 -21.17
CA GLU A 49 -15.05 -4.46 -22.56
C GLU A 49 -15.33 -2.96 -22.73
N ASN A 50 -16.26 -2.42 -21.93
CA ASN A 50 -16.64 -1.02 -21.97
C ASN A 50 -16.80 -0.46 -20.54
N PHE A 51 -16.23 0.72 -20.28
CA PHE A 51 -16.33 1.36 -18.98
C PHE A 51 -17.74 1.88 -18.65
N ASP A 52 -18.58 2.10 -19.68
CA ASP A 52 -19.98 2.49 -19.46
C ASP A 52 -20.82 1.41 -18.75
N SER A 53 -20.37 0.16 -18.82
CA SER A 53 -21.06 -0.98 -18.19
C SER A 53 -20.94 -1.01 -16.66
N VAL A 54 -20.14 -0.17 -16.04
CA VAL A 54 -19.85 -0.18 -14.61
C VAL A 54 -20.15 1.16 -13.94
N ASP A 55 -20.41 1.13 -12.63
CA ASP A 55 -20.63 2.33 -11.80
C ASP A 55 -19.31 2.92 -11.30
N ILE A 56 -18.29 2.08 -11.10
CA ILE A 56 -16.96 2.46 -10.63
C ILE A 56 -15.88 1.58 -11.27
N LEU A 57 -14.71 2.18 -11.51
CA LEU A 57 -13.47 1.49 -11.89
C LEU A 57 -12.53 1.43 -10.69
N LEU A 58 -12.14 0.21 -10.29
CA LEU A 58 -11.12 -0.05 -9.29
C LEU A 58 -9.79 -0.40 -9.97
N LEU A 59 -8.80 0.50 -9.87
CA LEU A 59 -7.47 0.32 -10.43
C LEU A 59 -6.56 -0.37 -9.41
N ALA A 60 -6.29 -1.66 -9.60
CA ALA A 60 -5.41 -2.45 -8.74
C ALA A 60 -4.09 -2.77 -9.47
N LEU A 61 -3.39 -1.72 -9.86
CA LEU A 61 -2.17 -1.73 -10.66
C LEU A 61 -0.99 -1.19 -9.86
N SER A 62 0.25 -1.42 -10.35
CA SER A 62 1.43 -0.72 -9.83
C SER A 62 1.36 0.79 -10.15
N PRO A 63 2.09 1.65 -9.43
CA PRO A 63 2.00 3.11 -9.61
C PRO A 63 2.14 3.54 -11.08
N ASN A 64 3.19 3.13 -11.76
CA ASN A 64 3.42 3.53 -13.16
C ASN A 64 2.33 3.03 -14.09
N ASN A 65 1.82 1.81 -13.88
CA ASN A 65 0.74 1.26 -14.68
C ASN A 65 -0.60 1.98 -14.39
N THR A 66 -0.84 2.43 -13.16
CA THR A 66 -2.01 3.25 -12.81
C THR A 66 -1.98 4.59 -13.54
N LEU A 67 -0.83 5.29 -13.49
CA LEU A 67 -0.66 6.56 -14.20
C LEU A 67 -0.85 6.40 -15.71
N LYS A 68 -0.20 5.41 -16.30
CA LYS A 68 -0.30 5.09 -17.72
C LYS A 68 -1.74 4.73 -18.11
N PHE A 69 -2.43 3.92 -17.32
CA PHE A 69 -3.82 3.55 -17.59
C PHE A 69 -4.74 4.78 -17.63
N ILE A 70 -4.63 5.70 -16.67
CA ILE A 70 -5.41 6.93 -16.66
C ILE A 70 -5.08 7.78 -17.89
N GLU A 71 -3.81 7.99 -18.19
CA GLU A 71 -3.35 8.78 -19.33
C GLU A 71 -3.87 8.27 -20.67
N GLU A 72 -3.83 6.94 -20.88
CA GLU A 72 -4.27 6.31 -22.14
C GLU A 72 -5.80 6.19 -22.26
N ASN A 73 -6.54 6.23 -21.15
CA ASN A 73 -7.97 5.93 -21.12
C ASN A 73 -8.87 7.07 -20.61
N HIS A 74 -8.32 8.24 -20.24
CA HIS A 74 -9.09 9.33 -19.65
C HIS A 74 -10.34 9.72 -20.43
N SER A 75 -10.26 9.76 -21.78
CA SER A 75 -11.41 10.08 -22.63
C SER A 75 -12.52 9.02 -22.61
N LYS A 76 -12.16 7.74 -22.41
CA LYS A 76 -13.11 6.63 -22.28
C LYS A 76 -13.68 6.51 -20.86
N ILE A 77 -12.90 6.91 -19.85
CA ILE A 77 -13.34 6.96 -18.46
C ILE A 77 -14.45 8.01 -18.30
N GLY A 78 -14.29 9.16 -18.94
CA GLY A 78 -15.30 10.23 -18.91
C GLY A 78 -15.60 10.66 -17.47
N THR A 79 -16.87 10.64 -17.07
CA THR A 79 -17.36 11.03 -15.74
C THR A 79 -17.41 9.90 -14.72
N LYS A 80 -16.97 8.70 -15.08
CA LYS A 80 -16.99 7.53 -14.17
C LYS A 80 -16.14 7.78 -12.95
N LEU A 81 -16.61 7.28 -11.82
CA LEU A 81 -15.80 7.25 -10.61
C LEU A 81 -14.65 6.25 -10.77
N VAL A 82 -13.46 6.72 -10.51
CA VAL A 82 -12.24 5.89 -10.47
C VAL A 82 -11.72 5.84 -9.04
N ALA A 83 -11.48 4.66 -8.52
CA ALA A 83 -10.71 4.48 -7.30
C ALA A 83 -9.46 3.65 -7.60
N ASP A 84 -8.34 4.02 -7.01
CA ASP A 84 -7.10 3.23 -7.08
C ASP A 84 -6.77 2.65 -5.70
N VAL A 85 -5.96 1.59 -5.68
CA VAL A 85 -5.45 0.95 -4.46
C VAL A 85 -3.91 0.96 -4.38
N CYS A 86 -3.26 1.89 -5.06
CA CYS A 86 -1.81 2.07 -5.00
C CYS A 86 -1.32 2.39 -3.59
N GLY A 87 -0.05 2.07 -3.33
CA GLY A 87 0.64 2.43 -2.09
C GLY A 87 1.09 3.89 -2.01
N VAL A 88 0.90 4.70 -3.06
CA VAL A 88 1.16 6.14 -3.12
C VAL A 88 -0.03 6.84 -3.76
N LYS A 89 -0.35 8.06 -3.35
CA LYS A 89 -1.59 8.75 -3.71
C LYS A 89 -1.40 10.05 -4.47
N THR A 90 -0.42 10.85 -4.10
CA THR A 90 -0.22 12.20 -4.66
C THR A 90 -0.05 12.16 -6.18
N CYS A 91 0.74 11.24 -6.70
CA CYS A 91 0.95 11.13 -8.15
C CYS A 91 -0.31 10.69 -8.90
N VAL A 92 -1.13 9.81 -8.31
CA VAL A 92 -2.38 9.35 -8.93
C VAL A 92 -3.44 10.46 -8.88
N LYS A 93 -3.56 11.17 -7.75
CA LYS A 93 -4.41 12.36 -7.63
C LYS A 93 -4.04 13.41 -8.70
N SER A 94 -2.75 13.72 -8.85
CA SER A 94 -2.29 14.74 -9.81
C SER A 94 -2.65 14.41 -11.25
N ILE A 95 -2.53 13.14 -11.68
CA ILE A 95 -2.93 12.76 -13.04
C ILE A 95 -4.45 12.72 -13.20
N ALA A 96 -5.20 12.35 -12.16
CA ALA A 96 -6.66 12.39 -12.16
C ALA A 96 -7.17 13.83 -12.31
N GLU A 97 -6.59 14.78 -11.55
CA GLU A 97 -6.90 16.20 -11.67
C GLU A 97 -6.55 16.77 -13.06
N LYS A 98 -5.38 16.42 -13.61
CA LYS A 98 -4.97 16.83 -14.98
C LYS A 98 -6.01 16.49 -16.04
N TYR A 99 -6.67 15.34 -15.90
CA TYR A 99 -7.66 14.87 -16.86
C TYR A 99 -9.12 14.99 -16.39
N ASN A 100 -9.38 15.73 -15.30
CA ASN A 100 -10.70 15.92 -14.71
C ASN A 100 -11.44 14.59 -14.41
N ILE A 101 -10.73 13.58 -13.95
CA ILE A 101 -11.29 12.29 -13.55
C ILE A 101 -11.96 12.43 -12.18
N ASN A 102 -13.19 11.93 -12.04
CA ASN A 102 -13.86 11.77 -10.76
C ASN A 102 -13.13 10.67 -9.96
N TYR A 103 -12.30 11.07 -8.98
CA TYR A 103 -11.30 10.21 -8.37
C TYR A 103 -11.44 10.10 -6.85
N CYS A 104 -11.21 8.90 -6.32
CA CYS A 104 -11.10 8.63 -4.89
C CYS A 104 -9.94 7.65 -4.63
N GLY A 105 -8.89 8.08 -3.97
CA GLY A 105 -7.76 7.21 -3.62
C GLY A 105 -8.07 6.33 -2.41
N LEU A 106 -7.80 5.04 -2.54
CA LEU A 106 -7.93 4.03 -1.49
C LEU A 106 -6.56 3.40 -1.22
N HIS A 107 -6.27 3.08 0.04
CA HIS A 107 -5.09 2.29 0.37
C HIS A 107 -5.44 1.27 1.47
N PRO A 108 -5.72 0.02 1.10
CA PRO A 108 -5.87 -1.08 2.05
C PRO A 108 -4.58 -1.31 2.84
N MET A 109 -4.63 -1.23 4.17
CA MET A 109 -3.49 -1.57 5.04
C MET A 109 -3.42 -3.09 5.24
N ALA A 110 -3.41 -3.81 4.13
CA ALA A 110 -3.36 -5.27 4.08
C ALA A 110 -2.57 -5.70 2.85
N GLY A 111 -1.73 -6.70 3.02
CA GLY A 111 -0.90 -7.25 1.97
C GLY A 111 -0.30 -8.59 2.39
N ARG A 112 0.49 -9.16 1.50
CA ARG A 112 1.27 -10.38 1.73
C ARG A 112 2.62 -10.23 1.04
N GLU A 113 3.61 -10.98 1.49
CA GLU A 113 4.95 -10.99 0.91
C GLU A 113 4.99 -11.59 -0.51
N VAL A 114 3.92 -12.29 -0.89
CA VAL A 114 3.76 -12.92 -2.22
C VAL A 114 2.62 -12.27 -2.99
N GLY A 115 2.90 -11.82 -4.20
CA GLY A 115 1.94 -11.21 -5.11
C GLY A 115 1.17 -12.22 -5.97
N GLY A 116 0.38 -11.70 -6.89
CA GLY A 116 -0.35 -12.48 -7.90
C GLY A 116 -1.74 -12.92 -7.50
N TYR A 117 -2.56 -13.23 -8.51
CA TYR A 117 -3.96 -13.64 -8.34
C TYR A 117 -4.11 -14.93 -7.53
N THR A 118 -3.25 -15.91 -7.75
CA THR A 118 -3.29 -17.21 -7.05
C THR A 118 -3.09 -17.11 -5.54
N ASN A 119 -2.48 -16.01 -5.07
CA ASN A 119 -2.28 -15.71 -3.66
C ASN A 119 -3.38 -14.83 -3.07
N SER A 120 -4.36 -14.39 -3.89
CA SER A 120 -5.49 -13.57 -3.44
C SER A 120 -6.44 -14.36 -2.54
N LYS A 121 -7.01 -13.68 -1.53
CA LYS A 121 -7.91 -14.27 -0.54
C LYS A 121 -9.13 -13.38 -0.33
N GLU A 122 -10.33 -13.97 -0.29
CA GLU A 122 -11.58 -13.22 -0.05
C GLU A 122 -11.61 -12.47 1.29
N ASN A 123 -10.91 -12.99 2.29
CA ASN A 123 -10.88 -12.43 3.65
C ASN A 123 -9.62 -11.59 3.94
N LEU A 124 -8.86 -11.19 2.91
CA LEU A 124 -7.61 -10.44 3.06
C LEU A 124 -7.78 -9.14 3.87
N PHE A 125 -8.93 -8.50 3.74
CA PHE A 125 -9.20 -7.18 4.32
C PHE A 125 -9.98 -7.23 5.64
N ASN A 126 -10.42 -8.42 6.10
CA ASN A 126 -11.22 -8.54 7.31
C ASN A 126 -10.50 -7.96 8.53
N GLY A 127 -11.08 -6.91 9.12
CA GLY A 127 -10.54 -6.21 10.28
C GLY A 127 -9.32 -5.31 9.98
N ALA A 128 -8.78 -5.32 8.76
CA ALA A 128 -7.69 -4.43 8.38
C ALA A 128 -8.16 -2.97 8.30
N ASN A 129 -7.23 -2.03 8.41
CA ASN A 129 -7.55 -0.63 8.18
C ASN A 129 -7.55 -0.31 6.68
N ILE A 130 -8.27 0.75 6.30
CA ILE A 130 -8.19 1.35 4.97
C ILE A 130 -8.03 2.87 5.10
N VAL A 131 -7.17 3.45 4.29
CA VAL A 131 -7.03 4.90 4.15
C VAL A 131 -7.78 5.35 2.90
N VAL A 132 -8.57 6.42 3.03
CA VAL A 132 -9.34 7.06 1.97
C VAL A 132 -8.87 8.50 1.84
N THR A 133 -8.41 8.90 0.66
CA THR A 133 -7.80 10.24 0.47
C THR A 133 -8.80 11.32 0.09
N THR A 134 -9.98 11.24 0.66
CA THR A 134 -10.99 12.32 0.67
C THR A 134 -11.82 12.24 1.94
N LYS A 135 -12.27 13.37 2.46
CA LYS A 135 -13.11 13.42 3.68
C LYS A 135 -14.56 13.03 3.41
N THR A 136 -15.02 13.20 2.17
CA THR A 136 -16.40 12.96 1.74
C THR A 136 -16.43 12.08 0.50
N PRO A 137 -16.09 10.78 0.62
CA PRO A 137 -16.14 9.88 -0.52
C PRO A 137 -17.58 9.66 -1.00
N PRO A 138 -17.77 9.37 -2.31
CA PRO A 138 -19.07 8.96 -2.82
C PRO A 138 -19.66 7.75 -2.10
N GLN A 139 -20.98 7.65 -2.02
CA GLN A 139 -21.70 6.58 -1.29
C GLN A 139 -21.23 5.17 -1.67
N ILE A 140 -20.98 4.94 -2.94
CA ILE A 140 -20.48 3.65 -3.46
C ILE A 140 -19.15 3.20 -2.83
N ILE A 141 -18.30 4.14 -2.43
CA ILE A 141 -17.04 3.83 -1.72
C ILE A 141 -17.30 3.30 -0.32
N TYR A 142 -18.26 3.89 0.42
CA TYR A 142 -18.66 3.37 1.73
C TYR A 142 -19.20 1.95 1.63
N GLU A 143 -20.03 1.67 0.62
CA GLU A 143 -20.59 0.34 0.38
C GLU A 143 -19.50 -0.69 0.08
N ILE A 144 -18.56 -0.35 -0.80
CA ILE A 144 -17.41 -1.21 -1.14
C ILE A 144 -16.57 -1.50 0.10
N ILE A 145 -16.23 -0.48 0.89
CA ILE A 145 -15.43 -0.63 2.11
C ILE A 145 -16.14 -1.55 3.11
N HIS A 146 -17.43 -1.36 3.30
CA HIS A 146 -18.24 -2.20 4.19
C HIS A 146 -18.25 -3.66 3.72
N LEU A 147 -18.53 -3.92 2.45
CA LEU A 147 -18.58 -5.27 1.88
C LEU A 147 -17.23 -5.98 1.94
N LEU A 148 -16.12 -5.25 1.82
CA LEU A 148 -14.77 -5.79 1.93
C LEU A 148 -14.40 -6.16 3.37
N GLY A 149 -15.14 -5.69 4.37
CA GLY A 149 -14.95 -6.08 5.78
C GLY A 149 -13.81 -5.36 6.48
N PHE A 150 -13.46 -4.15 6.05
CA PHE A 150 -12.45 -3.33 6.75
C PHE A 150 -12.91 -2.97 8.17
N GLY A 151 -11.95 -2.94 9.11
CA GLY A 151 -12.22 -2.61 10.51
C GLY A 151 -12.27 -1.12 10.78
N LYS A 152 -11.23 -0.39 10.40
CA LYS A 152 -11.14 1.08 10.60
C LYS A 152 -10.93 1.79 9.28
N VAL A 153 -11.66 2.88 9.08
CA VAL A 153 -11.49 3.79 7.95
C VAL A 153 -10.81 5.07 8.42
N VAL A 154 -9.73 5.45 7.77
CA VAL A 154 -8.99 6.69 8.03
C VAL A 154 -9.16 7.62 6.84
N TYR A 155 -9.67 8.83 7.07
CA TYR A 155 -9.84 9.85 6.03
C TYR A 155 -8.72 10.87 6.11
N THR A 156 -8.09 11.19 4.98
CA THR A 156 -6.95 12.12 4.91
C THR A 156 -6.86 12.77 3.53
N THR A 157 -5.80 13.51 3.26
CA THR A 157 -5.43 13.96 1.90
C THR A 157 -4.39 13.03 1.29
N ALA A 158 -4.18 13.12 -0.03
CA ALA A 158 -3.17 12.33 -0.71
C ALA A 158 -1.75 12.67 -0.21
N GLU A 159 -1.50 13.94 0.04
CA GLU A 159 -0.21 14.46 0.50
C GLU A 159 0.11 13.99 1.93
N GLU A 160 -0.87 14.08 2.84
CA GLU A 160 -0.69 13.60 4.21
C GLU A 160 -0.58 12.08 4.27
N HIS A 161 -1.32 11.36 3.41
CA HIS A 161 -1.17 9.93 3.23
C HIS A 161 0.27 9.57 2.87
N ASP A 162 0.82 10.17 1.81
CA ASP A 162 2.14 9.82 1.32
C ASP A 162 3.24 10.15 2.35
N LYS A 163 3.09 11.26 3.08
CA LYS A 163 3.98 11.62 4.18
C LYS A 163 3.96 10.58 5.31
N ILE A 164 2.78 10.12 5.73
CA ILE A 164 2.67 9.12 6.81
C ILE A 164 3.15 7.75 6.33
N ILE A 165 2.82 7.35 5.10
CA ILE A 165 3.25 6.06 4.52
C ILE A 165 4.76 6.00 4.29
N SER A 166 5.41 7.12 4.00
CA SER A 166 6.86 7.20 3.95
C SER A 166 7.48 6.65 5.24
N TYR A 167 7.05 7.13 6.38
CA TYR A 167 7.54 6.71 7.68
C TYR A 167 7.04 5.32 8.10
N THR A 168 5.74 5.08 8.04
CA THR A 168 5.12 3.88 8.65
C THR A 168 5.28 2.60 7.82
N SER A 169 5.62 2.73 6.54
CA SER A 169 5.79 1.60 5.62
C SER A 169 7.13 1.65 4.87
N GLN A 170 7.36 2.67 4.05
CA GLN A 170 8.48 2.69 3.12
C GLN A 170 9.83 2.71 3.83
N LEU A 171 10.00 3.55 4.85
CA LEU A 171 11.20 3.59 5.68
C LEU A 171 11.42 2.25 6.41
N CYS A 172 10.36 1.63 6.94
CA CYS A 172 10.46 0.32 7.60
C CYS A 172 11.08 -0.74 6.67
N HIS A 173 10.64 -0.77 5.41
CA HIS A 173 11.17 -1.69 4.41
C HIS A 173 12.63 -1.38 4.04
N ILE A 174 12.99 -0.11 3.91
CA ILE A 174 14.39 0.30 3.65
C ILE A 174 15.30 -0.08 4.82
N VAL A 175 14.89 0.22 6.05
CA VAL A 175 15.66 -0.13 7.26
C VAL A 175 15.85 -1.64 7.36
N SER A 176 14.78 -2.40 7.18
CA SER A 176 14.82 -3.87 7.17
C SER A 176 15.77 -4.42 6.10
N ASN A 177 15.65 -3.95 4.87
CA ASN A 177 16.53 -4.36 3.76
C ASN A 177 17.99 -3.95 3.99
N THR A 178 18.22 -2.75 4.53
CA THR A 178 19.56 -2.26 4.85
C THR A 178 20.17 -3.05 5.99
N TYR A 179 19.42 -3.37 7.02
CA TYR A 179 19.87 -4.19 8.15
C TYR A 179 20.37 -5.57 7.68
N ALA A 180 19.64 -6.20 6.76
CA ALA A 180 20.00 -7.49 6.18
C ALA A 180 21.28 -7.47 5.32
N LYS A 181 21.83 -6.28 4.97
CA LYS A 181 23.09 -6.16 4.21
C LYS A 181 24.34 -6.25 5.09
N ASN A 182 24.19 -6.35 6.42
CA ASN A 182 25.32 -6.60 7.28
C ASN A 182 25.91 -7.99 6.99
N PRO A 183 27.25 -8.11 6.76
CA PRO A 183 27.88 -9.40 6.48
C PRO A 183 27.62 -10.49 7.52
N GLN A 184 27.34 -10.12 8.77
CA GLN A 184 27.00 -11.07 9.84
C GLN A 184 25.73 -11.85 9.59
N VAL A 185 24.87 -11.41 8.67
CA VAL A 185 23.64 -12.14 8.29
C VAL A 185 23.91 -13.59 7.84
N TYR A 186 25.10 -13.85 7.30
CA TYR A 186 25.50 -15.19 6.88
C TYR A 186 26.07 -16.07 8.00
N ASN A 187 26.32 -15.51 9.17
CA ASN A 187 26.98 -16.18 10.30
C ASN A 187 26.16 -16.14 11.59
N CYS A 188 24.86 -15.79 11.50
CA CYS A 188 24.03 -15.61 12.69
C CYS A 188 23.11 -16.80 13.01
N ASP A 189 23.27 -17.94 12.36
CA ASP A 189 22.47 -19.15 12.66
C ASP A 189 22.65 -19.57 14.12
N GLY A 190 21.50 -19.76 14.81
CA GLY A 190 21.47 -20.07 16.23
C GLY A 190 21.64 -18.87 17.18
N PHE A 191 21.93 -17.67 16.65
CA PHE A 191 21.99 -16.43 17.41
C PHE A 191 20.78 -15.52 17.21
N THR A 192 19.85 -15.88 16.31
CA THR A 192 18.67 -15.09 15.99
C THR A 192 17.54 -15.37 16.98
N GLY A 193 16.75 -14.33 17.26
CA GLY A 193 15.53 -14.40 18.07
C GLY A 193 14.45 -13.52 17.47
N GLY A 194 13.32 -13.37 18.15
CA GLY A 194 12.15 -12.63 17.67
C GLY A 194 12.47 -11.22 17.17
N SER A 195 13.37 -10.48 17.84
CA SER A 195 13.76 -9.13 17.42
C SER A 195 14.41 -9.10 16.03
N PHE A 196 15.25 -10.11 15.71
CA PHE A 196 15.88 -10.21 14.40
C PHE A 196 14.83 -10.55 13.33
N GLU A 197 13.98 -11.53 13.59
CA GLU A 197 12.94 -11.97 12.66
C GLU A 197 11.93 -10.84 12.38
N ASP A 198 11.49 -10.13 13.41
CA ASP A 198 10.56 -9.00 13.26
C ASP A 198 11.17 -7.89 12.40
N LEU A 199 12.46 -7.55 12.64
CA LEU A 199 13.13 -6.48 11.91
C LEU A 199 13.43 -6.87 10.45
N THR A 200 13.75 -8.14 10.16
CA THR A 200 14.16 -8.58 8.82
C THR A 200 13.01 -9.06 7.94
N ARG A 201 11.87 -9.39 8.53
CA ARG A 201 10.70 -9.96 7.85
C ARG A 201 10.25 -9.19 6.61
N VAL A 202 10.22 -7.86 6.70
CA VAL A 202 9.77 -6.99 5.60
C VAL A 202 10.90 -6.58 4.64
N GLY A 203 12.12 -7.06 4.85
CA GLY A 203 13.29 -6.73 4.02
C GLY A 203 13.28 -7.36 2.62
N LYS A 204 12.50 -8.43 2.41
CA LYS A 204 12.31 -9.07 1.11
C LYS A 204 11.26 -8.29 0.30
N MET A 205 11.71 -7.59 -0.73
CA MET A 205 10.87 -6.70 -1.53
C MET A 205 10.93 -7.09 -3.01
N ASP A 206 9.80 -6.95 -3.70
CA ASP A 206 9.79 -6.93 -5.16
C ASP A 206 10.45 -5.62 -5.65
N SER A 207 11.61 -5.74 -6.27
CA SER A 207 12.44 -4.58 -6.62
C SER A 207 11.77 -3.67 -7.65
N GLU A 208 10.96 -4.22 -8.57
CA GLU A 208 10.27 -3.44 -9.60
C GLU A 208 9.15 -2.59 -8.98
N LEU A 209 8.32 -3.18 -8.13
CA LEU A 209 7.23 -2.48 -7.45
C LEU A 209 7.77 -1.43 -6.46
N TRP A 210 8.71 -1.83 -5.60
CA TRP A 210 9.18 -0.95 -4.53
C TRP A 210 10.01 0.24 -5.05
N THR A 211 10.75 0.06 -6.15
CA THR A 211 11.42 1.19 -6.83
C THR A 211 10.39 2.24 -7.28
N GLN A 212 9.26 1.83 -7.83
CA GLN A 212 8.19 2.76 -8.23
C GLN A 212 7.58 3.47 -7.02
N LEU A 213 7.31 2.75 -5.92
CA LEU A 213 6.75 3.33 -4.70
C LEU A 213 7.69 4.38 -4.09
N PHE A 214 8.98 4.07 -4.00
CA PHE A 214 9.98 4.98 -3.47
C PHE A 214 10.19 6.21 -4.36
N ASP A 215 10.23 6.01 -5.69
CA ASP A 215 10.38 7.10 -6.65
C ASP A 215 9.21 8.10 -6.56
N LYS A 216 7.98 7.61 -6.44
CA LYS A 216 6.79 8.46 -6.38
C LYS A 216 6.57 9.14 -5.02
N ASN A 217 7.34 8.77 -3.99
CA ASN A 217 7.31 9.40 -2.67
C ASN A 217 8.70 9.89 -2.20
N ARG A 218 9.54 10.22 -3.15
CA ARG A 218 10.99 10.47 -3.00
C ARG A 218 11.32 11.48 -1.90
N GLU A 219 10.70 12.65 -1.92
CA GLU A 219 11.05 13.75 -1.02
C GLU A 219 10.74 13.41 0.45
N ASN A 220 9.56 12.86 0.72
CA ASN A 220 9.20 12.41 2.05
C ASN A 220 10.18 11.33 2.55
N LEU A 221 10.50 10.38 1.69
CA LEU A 221 11.36 9.25 2.04
C LEU A 221 12.81 9.69 2.29
N ILE A 222 13.36 10.62 1.51
CA ILE A 222 14.69 11.21 1.76
C ILE A 222 14.71 11.90 3.12
N SER A 223 13.68 12.67 3.47
CA SER A 223 13.56 13.34 4.77
C SER A 223 13.57 12.33 5.92
N ASP A 224 12.79 11.27 5.82
CA ASP A 224 12.70 10.23 6.84
C ASP A 224 14.01 9.44 7.00
N ILE A 225 14.66 9.10 5.88
CA ILE A 225 15.97 8.43 5.87
C ILE A 225 17.02 9.30 6.57
N ASN A 226 17.08 10.59 6.26
CA ASN A 226 18.04 11.50 6.88
C ASN A 226 17.80 11.59 8.40
N THR A 227 16.56 11.60 8.84
CA THR A 227 16.22 11.58 10.26
C THR A 227 16.79 10.33 10.96
N ILE A 228 16.58 9.14 10.39
CA ILE A 228 17.12 7.88 10.96
C ILE A 228 18.66 7.88 10.96
N ILE A 229 19.30 8.40 9.93
CA ILE A 229 20.77 8.50 9.86
C ILE A 229 21.29 9.36 11.03
N VAL A 230 20.67 10.52 11.26
CA VAL A 230 21.05 11.40 12.35
C VAL A 230 20.87 10.72 13.73
N GLU A 231 19.75 10.04 13.93
CA GLU A 231 19.48 9.33 15.19
C GLU A 231 20.48 8.17 15.41
N LEU A 232 20.78 7.39 14.39
CA LEU A 232 21.80 6.33 14.47
C LEU A 232 23.21 6.90 14.76
N GLN A 233 23.53 8.06 14.21
CA GLN A 233 24.83 8.73 14.44
C GLN A 233 25.00 9.12 15.92
N LYS A 234 23.94 9.57 16.60
CA LYS A 234 24.00 9.88 18.04
C LYS A 234 24.43 8.67 18.88
N TYR A 235 23.89 7.49 18.59
CA TYR A 235 24.31 6.23 19.25
C TYR A 235 25.78 5.92 18.97
N CYS A 236 26.20 6.04 17.69
CA CYS A 236 27.61 5.84 17.34
C CYS A 236 28.55 6.77 18.10
N ASP A 237 28.19 8.05 18.23
CA ASP A 237 29.03 9.05 18.87
C ASP A 237 29.10 8.85 20.40
N ALA A 238 27.98 8.52 21.05
CA ALA A 238 27.94 8.16 22.45
C ALA A 238 28.81 6.92 22.77
N LEU A 239 28.74 5.89 21.93
CA LEU A 239 29.56 4.68 22.06
C LEU A 239 31.05 4.97 21.86
N LYS A 240 31.44 5.76 20.85
CA LYS A 240 32.84 6.12 20.58
C LYS A 240 33.47 6.93 21.71
N SER A 241 32.69 7.82 22.33
CA SER A 241 33.14 8.65 23.45
C SER A 241 33.05 7.96 24.81
N ASN A 242 32.54 6.72 24.87
CA ASN A 242 32.21 6.01 26.12
C ASN A 242 31.26 6.81 27.03
N ASP A 243 30.38 7.64 26.45
CA ASP A 243 29.41 8.44 27.20
C ASP A 243 28.14 7.62 27.50
N ASN A 244 28.22 6.90 28.63
CA ASN A 244 27.09 6.07 29.09
C ASN A 244 25.87 6.91 29.53
N VAL A 245 26.07 8.19 29.89
CA VAL A 245 24.95 9.07 30.23
C VAL A 245 24.17 9.46 29.01
N ALA A 246 24.87 9.88 27.94
CA ALA A 246 24.23 10.16 26.63
C ALA A 246 23.53 8.93 26.09
N LEU A 247 24.17 7.75 26.14
CA LEU A 247 23.58 6.50 25.67
C LEU A 247 22.28 6.15 26.43
N LYS A 248 22.29 6.30 27.75
CA LYS A 248 21.10 6.09 28.60
C LYS A 248 19.97 7.05 28.20
N ASN A 249 20.27 8.33 28.05
CA ASN A 249 19.29 9.35 27.66
C ASN A 249 18.64 9.06 26.31
N LEU A 250 19.40 8.64 25.29
CA LEU A 250 18.88 8.26 23.98
C LEU A 250 17.88 7.08 24.05
N ILE A 251 18.19 6.08 24.88
CA ILE A 251 17.31 4.92 25.09
C ILE A 251 16.01 5.35 25.80
N GLU A 252 16.12 6.18 26.85
CA GLU A 252 14.98 6.68 27.62
C GLU A 252 14.07 7.57 26.76
N GLU A 253 14.63 8.42 25.89
CA GLU A 253 13.89 9.25 24.95
C GLU A 253 13.02 8.38 24.03
N GLY A 254 13.60 7.40 23.34
CA GLY A 254 12.87 6.51 22.45
C GLY A 254 11.77 5.72 23.18
N SER A 255 12.08 5.21 24.37
CA SER A 255 11.11 4.48 25.20
C SER A 255 9.93 5.36 25.62
N THR A 256 10.21 6.63 25.98
CA THR A 256 9.19 7.60 26.36
C THR A 256 8.24 7.93 25.21
N ILE A 257 8.78 8.13 24.00
CA ILE A 257 7.99 8.36 22.79
C ILE A 257 7.03 7.19 22.53
N LEU A 258 7.52 5.97 22.60
CA LEU A 258 6.71 4.76 22.36
C LEU A 258 5.62 4.59 23.43
N ASN A 259 5.94 4.80 24.70
CA ASN A 259 4.98 4.73 25.82
C ASN A 259 3.85 5.77 25.69
N ASN A 260 4.15 6.96 25.19
CA ASN A 260 3.15 8.00 24.97
C ASN A 260 2.26 7.72 23.74
N ARG A 261 2.79 7.07 22.70
CA ARG A 261 2.02 6.68 21.53
C ARG A 261 0.90 5.67 21.85
N THR A 262 1.11 4.76 22.79
CA THR A 262 0.13 3.73 23.16
C THR A 262 -1.00 4.23 24.05
N LYS A 263 -0.93 5.48 24.54
CA LYS A 263 -1.96 6.10 25.39
C LYS A 263 -2.98 6.94 24.63
N ASN A 264 -2.77 7.19 23.33
CA ASN A 264 -3.66 7.91 22.41
C ASN A 264 -4.27 6.96 21.40
#